data_9b158074fc78aa54ffd8b5fdad90f08c
#
_entry.id   9b158074fc78aa54ffd8b5fdad90f08c
#
_cell.length_a   1.000
_cell.length_b   1.000
_cell.length_c   1.000
_cell.angle_alpha   90.00
_cell.angle_beta   90.00
_cell.angle_gamma   90.00
#
_symmetry.space_group_name_H-M   'P 1'
#
loop_
_entity.id
_entity.type
_entity.pdbx_description
1 polymer ?
#
loop_
_entity_poly.entity_id
_entity_poly.type
_entity_poly.pdbx_seq_one_letter_code
_entity_poly.pdbx_strand_id
1 'polypeptide(L)'
;MFSESDDPAVRERMHTAFTNPATRLRCTPEAGSASAWGHNGRTFGAPVNTTSGRAWLRVMEAPAGSAGGKLWTGTAEAAEAVPADVPRPRLLGSTDWVRDEYAYRAELSSYISAPVCSSSPDLTRAITLPDTWWSHLRRACDAVTKTPAPNNRQPVITQDYLHRAIPRYLGEVDIDTTVQRWSLAHGDLHWANLTSPELTILDWEGFGPAPHGFDAAHLHAYTLPIPKQAARVRKTFADFLTTTEGRFAELAVAAILLQAAERDPIHARLAPLVRNHTNDLLAASLRQQHGSSLGGR
;
A
#
# COMPACT_ATOMS: atom_id res chain seq x y z
N MET A 1 -2.49 -10.41 8.42
CA MET A 1 -1.58 -10.15 9.56
C MET A 1 -0.16 -10.34 9.08
N PHE A 2 0.74 -9.44 9.38
CA PHE A 2 2.16 -9.59 9.10
C PHE A 2 2.74 -10.52 10.18
N SER A 3 2.75 -11.80 9.91
CA SER A 3 3.17 -12.82 10.87
C SER A 3 3.81 -13.98 10.14
N GLU A 4 4.66 -14.67 10.87
CA GLU A 4 5.18 -15.97 10.47
C GLU A 4 4.03 -16.90 10.09
N SER A 5 4.26 -17.76 9.10
CA SER A 5 3.27 -18.77 8.71
C SER A 5 3.05 -19.76 9.86
N ASP A 6 1.81 -20.15 10.10
CA ASP A 6 1.49 -21.20 11.08
C ASP A 6 1.97 -22.59 10.62
N ASP A 7 2.17 -22.78 9.29
CA ASP A 7 2.69 -24.01 8.71
C ASP A 7 4.22 -24.12 8.84
N PRO A 8 4.75 -25.08 9.62
CA PRO A 8 6.19 -25.28 9.77
C PRO A 8 6.91 -25.55 8.44
N ALA A 9 6.26 -26.23 7.49
CA ALA A 9 6.85 -26.54 6.20
C ALA A 9 7.04 -25.28 5.34
N VAL A 10 6.11 -24.34 5.40
CA VAL A 10 6.26 -23.01 4.76
C VAL A 10 7.43 -22.26 5.39
N ARG A 11 7.53 -22.23 6.72
CA ARG A 11 8.63 -21.56 7.41
C ARG A 11 9.99 -22.11 7.00
N GLU A 12 10.15 -23.42 7.01
CA GLU A 12 11.40 -24.09 6.63
C GLU A 12 11.78 -23.81 5.16
N ARG A 13 10.80 -23.88 4.25
CA ARG A 13 11.02 -23.55 2.85
C ARG A 13 11.47 -22.10 2.66
N MET A 14 10.80 -21.16 3.33
CA MET A 14 11.13 -19.73 3.22
C MET A 14 12.51 -19.41 3.80
N HIS A 15 12.89 -20.00 4.95
CA HIS A 15 14.24 -19.86 5.50
C HIS A 15 15.30 -20.45 4.56
N THR A 16 15.03 -21.64 3.98
CA THR A 16 15.91 -22.25 2.99
C THR A 16 16.00 -21.37 1.73
N ALA A 17 14.87 -20.86 1.27
CA ALA A 17 14.82 -19.98 0.11
C ALA A 17 15.57 -18.65 0.36
N PHE A 18 15.57 -18.12 1.57
CA PHE A 18 16.30 -16.90 1.95
C PHE A 18 17.84 -17.07 1.87
N THR A 19 18.34 -18.25 2.15
CA THR A 19 19.79 -18.52 2.07
C THR A 19 20.27 -18.80 0.65
N ASN A 20 19.41 -19.23 -0.26
CA ASN A 20 19.75 -19.63 -1.63
C ASN A 20 20.23 -18.44 -2.52
N PRO A 21 19.60 -17.27 -2.56
CA PRO A 21 19.99 -16.17 -3.42
C PRO A 21 21.29 -15.47 -2.97
N ALA A 22 21.78 -15.74 -1.78
CA ALA A 22 22.98 -15.11 -1.24
C ALA A 22 24.16 -15.14 -2.22
N THR A 23 24.39 -16.26 -2.87
CA THR A 23 25.46 -16.41 -3.87
C THR A 23 25.18 -15.62 -5.14
N ARG A 24 23.94 -15.61 -5.63
CA ARG A 24 23.56 -14.92 -6.88
C ARG A 24 23.53 -13.41 -6.72
N LEU A 25 23.05 -12.92 -5.57
CA LEU A 25 22.94 -11.49 -5.26
C LEU A 25 24.15 -10.96 -4.48
N ARG A 26 25.18 -11.80 -4.26
CA ARG A 26 26.43 -11.45 -3.56
C ARG A 26 26.18 -10.79 -2.20
N CYS A 27 25.31 -11.37 -1.42
CA CYS A 27 24.97 -10.91 -0.08
C CYS A 27 25.07 -12.05 0.94
N THR A 28 25.25 -11.73 2.20
CA THR A 28 25.30 -12.68 3.32
C THR A 28 24.29 -12.28 4.39
N PRO A 29 23.49 -13.21 4.93
CA PRO A 29 22.58 -12.90 6.04
C PRO A 29 23.34 -12.29 7.21
N GLU A 30 22.72 -11.26 7.82
CA GLU A 30 23.27 -10.63 9.05
C GLU A 30 22.81 -11.43 10.26
N ALA A 31 23.76 -12.08 10.93
CA ALA A 31 23.48 -12.93 12.10
C ALA A 31 22.82 -12.13 13.23
N GLY A 32 21.74 -12.70 13.82
CA GLY A 32 21.03 -12.07 14.94
C GLY A 32 20.18 -10.87 14.58
N SER A 33 20.05 -10.52 13.31
CA SER A 33 19.17 -9.43 12.89
C SER A 33 17.69 -9.85 12.96
N ALA A 34 16.81 -8.86 13.20
CA ALA A 34 15.38 -9.08 13.17
C ALA A 34 14.91 -9.33 11.73
N SER A 35 14.11 -10.39 11.55
CA SER A 35 13.43 -10.69 10.29
C SER A 35 12.01 -10.16 10.29
N ALA A 36 11.43 -10.01 9.10
CA ALA A 36 10.05 -9.61 8.91
C ALA A 36 9.34 -10.60 7.99
N TRP A 37 8.14 -10.99 8.38
CA TRP A 37 7.23 -11.77 7.57
C TRP A 37 6.17 -10.86 6.94
N GLY A 38 5.85 -11.10 5.68
CA GLY A 38 4.75 -10.43 5.01
C GLY A 38 3.39 -11.05 5.33
N HIS A 39 2.35 -10.56 4.66
CA HIS A 39 0.98 -11.02 4.87
C HIS A 39 0.85 -12.53 4.65
N ASN A 40 0.34 -13.24 5.66
CA ASN A 40 0.14 -14.71 5.66
C ASN A 40 1.41 -15.51 5.33
N GLY A 41 2.59 -15.04 5.72
CA GLY A 41 3.84 -15.78 5.51
C GLY A 41 4.32 -15.87 4.06
N ARG A 42 3.70 -15.14 3.13
CA ARG A 42 4.05 -15.19 1.69
C ARG A 42 5.42 -14.63 1.36
N THR A 43 5.92 -13.74 2.19
CA THR A 43 7.24 -13.14 2.02
C THR A 43 8.01 -13.21 3.32
N PHE A 44 9.33 -13.37 3.20
CA PHE A 44 10.28 -13.33 4.30
C PHE A 44 11.41 -12.38 3.94
N GLY A 45 11.78 -11.48 4.84
CA GLY A 45 12.84 -10.54 4.62
C GLY A 45 13.69 -10.32 5.86
N ALA A 46 14.97 -10.04 5.66
CA ALA A 46 15.90 -9.69 6.72
C ALA A 46 17.07 -8.85 6.18
N PRO A 47 17.79 -8.14 7.08
CA PRO A 47 19.04 -7.48 6.73
C PRO A 47 20.09 -8.47 6.24
N VAL A 48 20.86 -8.03 5.25
CA VAL A 48 22.00 -8.75 4.70
C VAL A 48 23.18 -7.79 4.51
N ASN A 49 24.39 -8.33 4.49
CA ASN A 49 25.61 -7.59 4.16
C ASN A 49 25.97 -7.85 2.69
N THR A 50 26.37 -6.78 2.00
CA THR A 50 26.89 -6.82 0.63
C THR A 50 28.28 -6.18 0.60
N THR A 51 28.98 -6.25 -0.52
CA THR A 51 30.24 -5.53 -0.72
C THR A 51 30.09 -4.00 -0.64
N SER A 52 28.86 -3.50 -0.87
CA SER A 52 28.52 -2.06 -0.85
C SER A 52 27.90 -1.60 0.48
N GLY A 53 27.82 -2.50 1.46
CA GLY A 53 27.23 -2.22 2.77
C GLY A 53 25.97 -3.02 3.06
N ARG A 54 25.22 -2.57 4.07
CA ARG A 54 23.99 -3.21 4.54
C ARG A 54 22.85 -3.04 3.53
N ALA A 55 22.11 -4.12 3.27
CA ALA A 55 20.97 -4.16 2.37
C ALA A 55 19.81 -4.93 3.01
N TRP A 56 18.64 -4.91 2.38
CA TRP A 56 17.48 -5.72 2.74
C TRP A 56 17.24 -6.77 1.66
N LEU A 57 17.23 -8.03 2.04
CA LEU A 57 16.85 -9.14 1.16
C LEU A 57 15.44 -9.57 1.51
N ARG A 58 14.55 -9.62 0.52
CA ARG A 58 13.19 -10.13 0.61
C ARG A 58 13.04 -11.31 -0.33
N VAL A 59 12.44 -12.39 0.15
CA VAL A 59 12.08 -13.56 -0.66
C VAL A 59 10.57 -13.74 -0.63
N MET A 60 9.99 -14.08 -1.77
CA MET A 60 8.59 -14.46 -1.91
C MET A 60 8.47 -15.85 -2.52
N GLU A 61 7.41 -16.58 -2.17
CA GLU A 61 7.08 -17.92 -2.65
C GLU A 61 5.71 -17.91 -3.32
N ALA A 62 5.58 -18.69 -4.38
CA ALA A 62 4.30 -19.04 -4.99
C ALA A 62 4.37 -20.44 -5.58
N PRO A 63 3.24 -21.17 -5.75
CA PRO A 63 3.21 -22.38 -6.56
C PRO A 63 3.77 -22.09 -7.97
N ALA A 64 4.60 -22.99 -8.53
CA ALA A 64 5.33 -22.73 -9.79
C ALA A 64 4.40 -22.32 -10.95
N GLY A 65 3.19 -22.92 -11.02
CA GLY A 65 2.17 -22.56 -12.02
C GLY A 65 1.44 -21.23 -11.76
N SER A 66 1.67 -20.59 -10.61
CA SER A 66 1.06 -19.31 -10.20
C SER A 66 2.11 -18.19 -10.05
N ALA A 67 3.37 -18.49 -10.36
CA ALA A 67 4.45 -17.49 -10.34
C ALA A 67 4.20 -16.44 -11.41
N GLY A 68 4.47 -15.18 -11.06
CA GLY A 68 4.24 -14.04 -11.96
C GLY A 68 3.08 -13.16 -11.52
N GLY A 69 2.70 -12.24 -12.40
CA GLY A 69 1.64 -11.27 -12.15
C GLY A 69 2.07 -10.08 -11.29
N LYS A 70 1.08 -9.26 -10.96
CA LYS A 70 1.23 -7.92 -10.41
C LYS A 70 2.18 -7.81 -9.22
N LEU A 71 2.03 -8.69 -8.22
CA LEU A 71 2.83 -8.63 -7.00
C LEU A 71 4.24 -9.24 -7.18
N TRP A 72 4.40 -10.12 -8.17
CA TRP A 72 5.68 -10.79 -8.43
C TRP A 72 6.73 -9.84 -9.01
N THR A 73 6.33 -9.04 -10.00
CA THR A 73 7.22 -8.10 -10.70
C THR A 73 7.12 -6.67 -10.17
N GLY A 74 6.19 -6.40 -9.26
CA GLY A 74 5.79 -5.05 -8.88
C GLY A 74 6.93 -4.17 -8.38
N THR A 75 7.80 -4.68 -7.52
CA THR A 75 8.95 -3.91 -7.00
C THR A 75 9.91 -3.52 -8.14
N ALA A 76 10.19 -4.43 -9.07
CA ALA A 76 11.07 -4.16 -10.20
C ALA A 76 10.44 -3.13 -11.16
N GLU A 77 9.16 -3.31 -11.50
CA GLU A 77 8.43 -2.37 -12.34
C GLU A 77 8.31 -0.98 -11.68
N ALA A 78 8.11 -0.92 -10.36
CA ALA A 78 8.12 0.34 -9.62
C ALA A 78 9.48 1.02 -9.64
N ALA A 79 10.56 0.24 -9.56
CA ALA A 79 11.92 0.77 -9.64
C ALA A 79 12.20 1.49 -10.97
N GLU A 80 11.58 1.03 -12.06
CA GLU A 80 11.70 1.61 -13.40
C GLU A 80 10.74 2.78 -13.63
N ALA A 81 9.49 2.66 -13.18
CA ALA A 81 8.42 3.59 -13.52
C ALA A 81 8.33 4.79 -12.58
N VAL A 82 8.53 4.58 -11.27
CA VAL A 82 8.36 5.64 -10.27
C VAL A 82 9.55 6.59 -10.28
N PRO A 83 9.33 7.92 -10.29
CA PRO A 83 10.41 8.92 -10.32
C PRO A 83 11.47 8.71 -9.23
N ALA A 84 12.73 8.97 -9.56
CA ALA A 84 13.86 8.71 -8.67
C ALA A 84 13.87 9.58 -7.40
N ASP A 85 13.21 10.73 -7.42
CA ASP A 85 13.05 11.65 -6.29
C ASP A 85 11.96 11.25 -5.31
N VAL A 86 11.13 10.25 -5.65
CA VAL A 86 10.20 9.62 -4.69
C VAL A 86 11.01 8.78 -3.71
N PRO A 87 10.95 9.09 -2.39
CA PRO A 87 11.74 8.41 -1.37
C PRO A 87 11.28 6.95 -1.20
N ARG A 88 12.08 6.01 -1.70
CA ARG A 88 11.80 4.57 -1.63
C ARG A 88 13.08 3.74 -1.52
N PRO A 89 13.02 2.49 -1.07
CA PRO A 89 14.15 1.59 -1.17
C PRO A 89 14.57 1.44 -2.64
N ARG A 90 15.87 1.55 -2.89
CA ARG A 90 16.42 1.33 -4.24
C ARG A 90 16.60 -0.16 -4.48
N LEU A 91 15.99 -0.72 -5.51
CA LEU A 91 16.24 -2.09 -5.93
C LEU A 91 17.68 -2.22 -6.44
N LEU A 92 18.45 -3.12 -5.85
CA LEU A 92 19.86 -3.38 -6.16
C LEU A 92 20.01 -4.61 -7.05
N GLY A 93 19.03 -5.53 -7.02
CA GLY A 93 19.00 -6.73 -7.85
C GLY A 93 17.85 -7.63 -7.49
N SER A 94 17.51 -8.52 -8.40
CA SER A 94 16.53 -9.57 -8.18
C SER A 94 16.92 -10.85 -8.89
N THR A 95 16.41 -12.00 -8.42
CA THR A 95 16.61 -13.29 -9.06
C THR A 95 15.40 -14.18 -8.83
N ASP A 96 15.04 -14.94 -9.87
CA ASP A 96 13.97 -15.92 -9.82
C ASP A 96 14.54 -17.34 -9.96
N TRP A 97 13.91 -18.31 -9.30
CA TRP A 97 14.22 -19.73 -9.47
C TRP A 97 13.01 -20.59 -9.14
N VAL A 98 13.03 -21.82 -9.62
CA VAL A 98 12.05 -22.84 -9.27
C VAL A 98 12.78 -23.93 -8.50
N ARG A 99 12.14 -24.45 -7.46
CA ARG A 99 12.57 -25.62 -6.72
C ARG A 99 11.33 -26.43 -6.36
N ASP A 100 11.35 -27.70 -6.78
CA ASP A 100 10.21 -28.60 -6.65
C ASP A 100 8.96 -27.99 -7.30
N GLU A 101 7.86 -27.90 -6.58
CA GLU A 101 6.58 -27.34 -7.05
C GLU A 101 6.42 -25.83 -6.77
N TYR A 102 7.47 -25.16 -6.27
CA TYR A 102 7.43 -23.74 -5.88
C TYR A 102 8.38 -22.89 -6.72
N ALA A 103 7.91 -21.73 -7.08
CA ALA A 103 8.72 -20.64 -7.62
C ALA A 103 9.04 -19.63 -6.52
N TYR A 104 10.22 -19.08 -6.59
CA TYR A 104 10.75 -18.10 -5.66
C TYR A 104 11.26 -16.88 -6.41
N ARG A 105 11.07 -15.72 -5.80
CA ARG A 105 11.73 -14.49 -6.21
C ARG A 105 12.42 -13.87 -5.01
N ALA A 106 13.69 -13.50 -5.18
CA ALA A 106 14.42 -12.70 -4.23
C ALA A 106 14.68 -11.30 -4.77
N GLU A 107 14.50 -10.30 -3.93
CA GLU A 107 14.73 -8.89 -4.21
C GLU A 107 15.69 -8.33 -3.18
N LEU A 108 16.81 -7.77 -3.64
CA LEU A 108 17.79 -7.08 -2.82
C LEU A 108 17.57 -5.58 -2.99
N SER A 109 17.35 -4.87 -1.91
CA SER A 109 17.16 -3.42 -1.93
C SER A 109 18.03 -2.70 -0.89
N SER A 110 18.20 -1.40 -1.06
CA SER A 110 18.91 -0.59 -0.07
C SER A 110 18.26 -0.71 1.31
N TYR A 111 19.09 -0.83 2.35
CA TYR A 111 18.61 -0.90 3.72
C TYR A 111 18.08 0.47 4.19
N ILE A 112 16.89 0.48 4.76
CA ILE A 112 16.28 1.66 5.36
C ILE A 112 16.40 1.53 6.87
N SER A 113 17.17 2.42 7.49
CA SER A 113 17.43 2.41 8.93
C SER A 113 16.35 3.14 9.74
N ALA A 114 15.62 4.06 9.09
CA ALA A 114 14.54 4.78 9.76
C ALA A 114 13.39 3.83 10.12
N PRO A 115 12.88 3.87 11.36
CA PRO A 115 11.78 3.01 11.78
C PRO A 115 10.47 3.38 11.07
N VAL A 116 9.59 2.40 10.92
CA VAL A 116 8.23 2.62 10.43
C VAL A 116 7.41 3.45 11.41
N CYS A 117 6.48 4.24 10.89
CA CYS A 117 5.60 5.11 11.70
C CYS A 117 4.64 4.31 12.58
N SER A 118 4.26 3.10 12.16
CA SER A 118 3.41 2.18 12.92
C SER A 118 3.82 0.74 12.61
N SER A 119 3.64 -0.15 13.58
CA SER A 119 3.81 -1.61 13.38
C SER A 119 2.59 -2.28 12.73
N SER A 120 1.50 -1.54 12.54
CA SER A 120 0.28 -1.97 11.85
C SER A 120 -0.13 -0.93 10.81
N PRO A 121 -0.96 -1.29 9.82
CA PRO A 121 -1.46 -0.34 8.82
C PRO A 121 -2.14 0.88 9.45
N ASP A 122 -2.93 0.67 10.48
CA ASP A 122 -3.63 1.72 11.21
C ASP A 122 -2.72 2.46 12.20
N LEU A 123 -3.07 3.70 12.48
CA LEU A 123 -2.42 4.49 13.51
C LEU A 123 -3.17 4.29 14.83
N THR A 124 -2.53 3.60 15.78
CA THR A 124 -3.13 3.29 17.11
C THR A 124 -2.79 4.33 18.17
N ARG A 125 -1.82 5.20 17.90
CA ARG A 125 -1.39 6.31 18.77
C ARG A 125 -0.99 7.53 17.95
N ALA A 126 -1.13 8.71 18.54
CA ALA A 126 -0.66 9.94 17.90
C ALA A 126 0.85 9.90 17.71
N ILE A 127 1.32 10.40 16.57
CA ILE A 127 2.73 10.57 16.25
C ILE A 127 3.01 12.04 15.94
N THR A 128 4.21 12.50 16.27
CA THR A 128 4.64 13.86 15.94
C THR A 128 5.57 13.81 14.75
N LEU A 129 5.14 14.43 13.66
CA LEU A 129 5.91 14.52 12.41
C LEU A 129 6.06 16.00 12.03
N PRO A 130 7.27 16.45 11.64
CA PRO A 130 7.50 17.84 11.27
C PRO A 130 6.79 18.21 9.96
N ASP A 131 6.53 19.48 9.73
CA ASP A 131 5.87 19.96 8.50
C ASP A 131 6.65 19.62 7.22
N THR A 132 7.96 19.53 7.32
CA THR A 132 8.84 19.09 6.22
C THR A 132 8.55 17.65 5.81
N TRP A 133 8.30 16.75 6.76
CA TRP A 133 7.93 15.36 6.49
C TRP A 133 6.61 15.28 5.71
N TRP A 134 5.59 16.02 6.15
CA TRP A 134 4.30 16.10 5.45
C TRP A 134 4.43 16.67 4.05
N SER A 135 5.27 17.69 3.88
CA SER A 135 5.55 18.27 2.57
C SER A 135 6.28 17.31 1.64
N HIS A 136 7.18 16.47 2.17
CA HIS A 136 7.86 15.43 1.41
C HIS A 136 6.89 14.34 0.97
N LEU A 137 6.04 13.84 1.90
CA LEU A 137 5.02 12.84 1.57
C LEU A 137 4.07 13.37 0.48
N ARG A 138 3.61 14.62 0.64
CA ARG A 138 2.72 15.25 -0.34
C ARG A 138 3.36 15.33 -1.72
N ARG A 139 4.61 15.77 -1.82
CA ARG A 139 5.36 15.83 -3.10
C ARG A 139 5.57 14.45 -3.71
N ALA A 140 5.88 13.44 -2.90
CA ALA A 140 6.04 12.07 -3.36
C ALA A 140 4.74 11.52 -3.98
N CYS A 141 3.60 11.70 -3.31
CA CYS A 141 2.30 11.31 -3.86
C CYS A 141 1.94 12.08 -5.13
N ASP A 142 2.27 13.37 -5.20
CA ASP A 142 2.10 14.16 -6.41
C ASP A 142 2.94 13.66 -7.59
N ALA A 143 4.20 13.34 -7.33
CA ALA A 143 5.10 12.81 -8.36
C ALA A 143 4.58 11.48 -8.90
N VAL A 144 4.17 10.56 -8.02
CA VAL A 144 3.56 9.28 -8.41
C VAL A 144 2.30 9.50 -9.24
N THR A 145 1.36 10.32 -8.75
CA THR A 145 0.07 10.58 -9.42
C THR A 145 0.23 11.20 -10.82
N LYS A 146 1.28 12.00 -11.04
CA LYS A 146 1.59 12.62 -12.34
C LYS A 146 2.35 11.71 -13.30
N THR A 147 2.87 10.60 -12.80
CA THR A 147 3.61 9.64 -13.62
C THR A 147 2.63 8.80 -14.44
N PRO A 148 2.84 8.66 -15.77
CA PRO A 148 2.05 7.76 -16.58
C PRO A 148 2.18 6.31 -16.09
N ALA A 149 1.06 5.62 -15.98
CA ALA A 149 1.10 4.21 -15.64
C ALA A 149 1.76 3.39 -16.77
N PRO A 150 2.61 2.40 -16.45
CA PRO A 150 3.13 1.49 -17.47
C PRO A 150 1.98 0.77 -18.20
N ASN A 151 2.08 0.61 -19.53
CA ASN A 151 1.00 0.12 -20.39
C ASN A 151 0.42 -1.24 -19.94
N ASN A 152 1.25 -2.13 -19.40
CA ASN A 152 0.82 -3.48 -19.00
C ASN A 152 0.64 -3.60 -17.48
N ARG A 153 0.75 -2.52 -16.72
CA ARG A 153 0.59 -2.57 -15.26
C ARG A 153 -0.87 -2.73 -14.89
N GLN A 154 -1.18 -3.81 -14.21
CA GLN A 154 -2.53 -4.07 -13.72
C GLN A 154 -2.93 -3.03 -12.67
N PRO A 155 -4.19 -2.61 -12.64
CA PRO A 155 -4.67 -1.65 -11.65
C PRO A 155 -4.56 -2.19 -10.22
N VAL A 156 -4.44 -1.28 -9.25
CA VAL A 156 -4.53 -1.58 -7.81
C VAL A 156 -5.87 -2.27 -7.54
N ILE A 157 -6.90 -1.74 -8.15
CA ILE A 157 -8.27 -2.22 -8.05
C ILE A 157 -8.95 -2.09 -9.41
N THR A 158 -9.79 -3.06 -9.78
CA THR A 158 -10.46 -3.05 -11.09
C THR A 158 -11.80 -2.31 -11.04
N GLN A 159 -12.23 -1.78 -12.20
CA GLN A 159 -13.55 -1.18 -12.35
C GLN A 159 -14.67 -2.16 -11.97
N ASP A 160 -14.57 -3.41 -12.44
CA ASP A 160 -15.55 -4.46 -12.16
C ASP A 160 -15.67 -4.78 -10.68
N TYR A 161 -14.55 -4.72 -9.95
CA TYR A 161 -14.59 -4.88 -8.51
C TYR A 161 -15.36 -3.73 -7.85
N LEU A 162 -15.11 -2.49 -8.24
CA LEU A 162 -15.77 -1.31 -7.67
C LEU A 162 -17.29 -1.33 -7.93
N HIS A 163 -17.74 -1.73 -9.12
CA HIS A 163 -19.16 -1.89 -9.43
C HIS A 163 -19.87 -2.88 -8.52
N ARG A 164 -19.17 -3.93 -8.08
CA ARG A 164 -19.75 -4.93 -7.16
C ARG A 164 -19.58 -4.54 -5.68
N ALA A 165 -18.43 -4.00 -5.32
CA ALA A 165 -18.07 -3.79 -3.91
C ALA A 165 -18.73 -2.56 -3.30
N ILE A 166 -18.83 -1.45 -4.05
CA ILE A 166 -19.42 -0.21 -3.53
C ILE A 166 -20.87 -0.45 -3.09
N PRO A 167 -21.80 -0.93 -3.92
CA PRO A 167 -23.18 -1.17 -3.45
C PRO A 167 -23.25 -2.26 -2.37
N ARG A 168 -22.41 -3.29 -2.46
CA ARG A 168 -22.41 -4.38 -1.47
C ARG A 168 -22.03 -3.91 -0.06
N TYR A 169 -21.01 -3.08 0.08
CA TYR A 169 -20.44 -2.71 1.38
C TYR A 169 -20.91 -1.34 1.90
N LEU A 170 -21.34 -0.45 1.01
CA LEU A 170 -21.81 0.89 1.38
C LEU A 170 -23.35 1.04 1.29
N GLY A 171 -24.05 0.02 0.79
CA GLY A 171 -25.49 0.04 0.58
C GLY A 171 -25.87 0.57 -0.81
N GLU A 172 -27.18 0.66 -1.08
CA GLU A 172 -27.70 1.27 -2.31
C GLU A 172 -27.48 2.78 -2.25
N VAL A 173 -26.34 3.21 -2.80
CA VAL A 173 -26.00 4.63 -2.96
C VAL A 173 -26.23 5.04 -4.39
N ASP A 174 -26.96 6.14 -4.59
CA ASP A 174 -27.19 6.73 -5.91
C ASP A 174 -25.94 7.51 -6.36
N ILE A 175 -24.90 6.77 -6.68
CA ILE A 175 -23.64 7.29 -7.20
C ILE A 175 -23.19 6.48 -8.42
N ASP A 176 -22.64 7.17 -9.41
CA ASP A 176 -21.93 6.50 -10.50
C ASP A 176 -20.68 5.83 -9.97
N THR A 177 -20.61 4.50 -10.05
CA THR A 177 -19.47 3.70 -9.62
C THR A 177 -18.35 3.60 -10.67
N THR A 178 -18.44 4.36 -11.76
CA THR A 178 -17.44 4.45 -12.82
C THR A 178 -16.30 5.37 -12.39
N VAL A 179 -15.06 4.89 -12.47
CA VAL A 179 -13.87 5.71 -12.20
C VAL A 179 -13.66 6.71 -13.32
N GLN A 180 -13.89 7.97 -13.06
CA GLN A 180 -13.75 9.05 -14.03
C GLN A 180 -12.29 9.38 -14.36
N ARG A 181 -11.38 9.17 -13.40
CA ARG A 181 -9.96 9.46 -13.57
C ARG A 181 -9.11 8.42 -12.88
N TRP A 182 -8.28 7.73 -13.66
CA TRP A 182 -7.23 6.84 -13.17
C TRP A 182 -5.92 7.60 -13.07
N SER A 183 -5.13 7.31 -12.04
CA SER A 183 -3.76 7.80 -11.89
C SER A 183 -2.90 6.72 -11.26
N LEU A 184 -1.57 6.81 -11.45
CA LEU A 184 -0.66 5.91 -10.78
C LEU A 184 -0.73 6.14 -9.26
N ALA A 185 -0.71 5.07 -8.50
CA ALA A 185 -0.73 5.07 -7.04
C ALA A 185 0.25 4.03 -6.48
N HIS A 186 0.68 4.22 -5.26
CA HIS A 186 1.38 3.20 -4.48
C HIS A 186 0.48 1.98 -4.27
N GLY A 187 -0.79 2.23 -3.99
CA GLY A 187 -1.83 1.21 -3.88
C GLY A 187 -1.97 0.57 -2.51
N ASP A 188 -1.02 0.81 -1.62
CA ASP A 188 -1.03 0.32 -0.23
C ASP A 188 -0.37 1.33 0.73
N LEU A 189 -0.71 2.62 0.56
CA LEU A 189 -0.12 3.69 1.35
C LEU A 189 -0.75 3.75 2.74
N HIS A 190 -0.06 3.18 3.72
CA HIS A 190 -0.48 3.15 5.12
C HIS A 190 0.71 3.34 6.07
N TRP A 191 0.46 3.47 7.37
CA TRP A 191 1.47 3.89 8.36
C TRP A 191 2.59 2.89 8.58
N ALA A 192 2.39 1.60 8.32
CA ALA A 192 3.44 0.59 8.38
C ALA A 192 4.36 0.63 7.14
N ASN A 193 3.96 1.32 6.07
CA ASN A 193 4.75 1.51 4.85
C ASN A 193 5.42 2.90 4.79
N LEU A 194 5.36 3.68 5.86
CA LEU A 194 5.97 5.00 5.97
C LEU A 194 6.98 5.03 7.12
N THR A 195 8.15 5.64 6.89
CA THR A 195 9.19 5.78 7.93
C THR A 195 9.29 7.20 8.48
N SER A 196 9.87 7.34 9.66
CA SER A 196 10.22 8.62 10.30
C SER A 196 11.48 8.48 11.15
N PRO A 197 12.27 9.57 11.43
CA PRO A 197 12.05 10.96 11.00
C PRO A 197 12.29 11.22 9.51
N GLU A 198 13.08 10.39 8.85
CA GLU A 198 13.26 10.45 7.40
C GLU A 198 12.16 9.65 6.71
N LEU A 199 11.46 10.30 5.76
CA LEU A 199 10.42 9.66 4.98
C LEU A 199 11.03 8.69 3.97
N THR A 200 10.60 7.45 4.02
CA THR A 200 10.71 6.46 2.94
C THR A 200 9.36 5.77 2.80
N ILE A 201 8.91 5.58 1.58
CA ILE A 201 7.70 4.81 1.25
C ILE A 201 8.14 3.39 0.90
N LEU A 202 7.71 2.42 1.70
CA LEU A 202 8.07 1.01 1.58
C LEU A 202 7.03 0.22 0.77
N ASP A 203 7.38 -0.99 0.34
CA ASP A 203 6.47 -2.02 -0.21
C ASP A 203 5.71 -1.61 -1.49
N TRP A 204 6.46 -1.42 -2.56
CA TRP A 204 5.95 -0.98 -3.86
C TRP A 204 5.40 -2.11 -4.75
N GLU A 205 5.28 -3.34 -4.25
CA GLU A 205 4.84 -4.47 -5.09
C GLU A 205 3.43 -4.29 -5.66
N GLY A 206 2.57 -3.60 -4.91
CA GLY A 206 1.17 -3.39 -5.23
C GLY A 206 0.87 -2.19 -6.15
N PHE A 207 1.85 -1.34 -6.47
CA PHE A 207 1.63 -0.11 -7.22
C PHE A 207 0.88 -0.33 -8.54
N GLY A 208 0.22 0.68 -9.03
CA GLY A 208 -0.52 0.58 -10.29
C GLY A 208 -1.57 1.68 -10.46
N PRO A 209 -2.31 1.68 -11.58
CA PRO A 209 -3.46 2.56 -11.74
C PRO A 209 -4.50 2.37 -10.64
N ALA A 210 -5.01 3.47 -10.09
CA ALA A 210 -6.08 3.50 -9.11
C ALA A 210 -6.97 4.73 -9.33
N PRO A 211 -8.18 4.81 -8.73
CA PRO A 211 -8.95 6.04 -8.72
C PRO A 211 -8.12 7.22 -8.20
N HIS A 212 -8.21 8.37 -8.87
CA HIS A 212 -7.42 9.54 -8.50
C HIS A 212 -7.66 9.94 -7.03
N GLY A 213 -6.57 10.10 -6.26
CA GLY A 213 -6.62 10.35 -4.83
C GLY A 213 -6.61 9.09 -3.95
N PHE A 214 -6.48 7.89 -4.52
CA PHE A 214 -6.54 6.62 -3.81
C PHE A 214 -5.57 6.52 -2.63
N ASP A 215 -4.29 6.85 -2.82
CA ASP A 215 -3.29 6.78 -1.74
C ASP A 215 -3.61 7.74 -0.59
N ALA A 216 -4.09 8.95 -0.90
CA ALA A 216 -4.51 9.92 0.11
C ALA A 216 -5.73 9.41 0.91
N ALA A 217 -6.71 8.82 0.22
CA ALA A 217 -7.89 8.22 0.82
C ALA A 217 -7.52 7.01 1.69
N HIS A 218 -6.60 6.17 1.21
CA HIS A 218 -6.11 4.98 1.92
C HIS A 218 -5.40 5.37 3.22
N LEU A 219 -4.45 6.31 3.15
CA LEU A 219 -3.77 6.83 4.34
C LEU A 219 -4.76 7.50 5.32
N HIS A 220 -5.73 8.27 4.80
CA HIS A 220 -6.74 8.90 5.64
C HIS A 220 -7.58 7.87 6.40
N ALA A 221 -8.05 6.82 5.74
CA ALA A 221 -8.86 5.77 6.36
C ALA A 221 -8.14 5.06 7.51
N TYR A 222 -6.86 4.72 7.33
CA TYR A 222 -6.03 4.15 8.40
C TYR A 222 -5.63 5.13 9.50
N THR A 223 -5.93 6.41 9.33
CA THR A 223 -5.67 7.45 10.34
C THR A 223 -6.92 7.79 11.17
N LEU A 224 -8.10 7.32 10.79
CA LEU A 224 -9.39 7.63 11.46
C LEU A 224 -9.37 7.37 12.97
N PRO A 225 -8.66 6.37 13.53
CA PRO A 225 -8.59 6.18 14.97
C PRO A 225 -7.99 7.37 15.74
N ILE A 226 -7.22 8.24 15.09
CA ILE A 226 -6.56 9.40 15.71
C ILE A 226 -7.07 10.70 15.06
N PRO A 227 -8.18 11.31 15.53
CA PRO A 227 -8.87 12.40 14.83
C PRO A 227 -7.98 13.60 14.47
N LYS A 228 -7.05 13.99 15.34
CA LYS A 228 -6.12 15.09 15.05
C LYS A 228 -5.18 14.77 13.88
N GLN A 229 -4.73 13.52 13.77
CA GLN A 229 -3.88 13.08 12.67
C GLN A 229 -4.71 12.92 11.39
N ALA A 230 -5.94 12.40 11.47
CA ALA A 230 -6.84 12.32 10.33
C ALA A 230 -7.13 13.72 9.74
N ALA A 231 -7.38 14.71 10.59
CA ALA A 231 -7.51 16.11 10.17
C ALA A 231 -6.22 16.64 9.51
N ARG A 232 -5.05 16.22 9.99
CA ARG A 232 -3.77 16.60 9.38
C ARG A 232 -3.61 15.96 8.00
N VAL A 233 -3.92 14.66 7.83
CA VAL A 233 -3.93 13.99 6.52
C VAL A 233 -4.87 14.72 5.56
N ARG A 234 -6.11 14.99 5.96
CA ARG A 234 -7.08 15.73 5.11
C ARG A 234 -6.57 17.10 4.70
N LYS A 235 -5.94 17.84 5.62
CA LYS A 235 -5.34 19.15 5.30
C LYS A 235 -4.20 19.00 4.30
N THR A 236 -3.32 18.02 4.49
CA THR A 236 -2.15 17.78 3.62
C THR A 236 -2.56 17.40 2.20
N PHE A 237 -3.66 16.65 2.06
CA PHE A 237 -4.16 16.13 0.79
C PHE A 237 -5.51 16.75 0.38
N ALA A 238 -5.78 17.99 0.82
CA ALA A 238 -7.08 18.64 0.59
C ALA A 238 -7.43 18.73 -0.90
N ASP A 239 -6.48 19.06 -1.75
CA ASP A 239 -6.65 19.17 -3.20
C ASP A 239 -6.91 17.82 -3.92
N PHE A 240 -6.60 16.70 -3.29
CA PHE A 240 -7.09 15.39 -3.73
C PHE A 240 -8.48 15.10 -3.15
N LEU A 241 -8.60 15.12 -1.82
CA LEU A 241 -9.75 14.58 -1.09
C LEU A 241 -11.03 15.46 -1.15
N THR A 242 -10.92 16.74 -1.56
CA THR A 242 -12.08 17.61 -1.72
C THR A 242 -12.70 17.59 -3.12
N THR A 243 -12.05 16.93 -4.07
CA THR A 243 -12.57 16.75 -5.43
C THR A 243 -13.63 15.65 -5.51
N THR A 244 -14.38 15.60 -6.59
CA THR A 244 -15.34 14.52 -6.86
C THR A 244 -14.64 13.18 -6.96
N GLU A 245 -13.50 13.14 -7.68
CA GLU A 245 -12.67 11.95 -7.86
C GLU A 245 -12.08 11.47 -6.53
N GLY A 246 -11.62 12.40 -5.68
CA GLY A 246 -11.10 12.06 -4.36
C GLY A 246 -12.15 11.51 -3.41
N ARG A 247 -13.35 12.05 -3.42
CA ARG A 247 -14.50 11.49 -2.68
C ARG A 247 -14.83 10.08 -3.16
N PHE A 248 -14.82 9.87 -4.49
CA PHE A 248 -14.99 8.54 -5.05
C PHE A 248 -13.88 7.59 -4.58
N ALA A 249 -12.62 8.03 -4.54
CA ALA A 249 -11.51 7.24 -4.01
C ALA A 249 -11.72 6.89 -2.54
N GLU A 250 -12.25 7.79 -1.70
CA GLU A 250 -12.60 7.50 -0.31
C GLU A 250 -13.68 6.40 -0.21
N LEU A 251 -14.71 6.43 -1.09
CA LEU A 251 -15.74 5.37 -1.14
C LEU A 251 -15.17 4.03 -1.63
N ALA A 252 -14.29 4.05 -2.63
CA ALA A 252 -13.60 2.86 -3.12
C ALA A 252 -12.74 2.21 -2.03
N VAL A 253 -11.96 3.00 -1.30
CA VAL A 253 -11.16 2.54 -0.15
C VAL A 253 -12.07 2.02 0.96
N ALA A 254 -13.16 2.70 1.28
CA ALA A 254 -14.11 2.24 2.28
C ALA A 254 -14.66 0.86 1.95
N ALA A 255 -15.07 0.61 0.71
CA ALA A 255 -15.56 -0.69 0.26
C ALA A 255 -14.49 -1.81 0.42
N ILE A 256 -13.22 -1.52 0.10
CA ILE A 256 -12.10 -2.44 0.28
C ILE A 256 -11.90 -2.78 1.76
N LEU A 257 -11.84 -1.78 2.62
CA LEU A 257 -11.57 -1.98 4.05
C LEU A 257 -12.73 -2.68 4.76
N LEU A 258 -13.98 -2.39 4.36
CA LEU A 258 -15.15 -3.08 4.89
C LEU A 258 -15.22 -4.54 4.44
N GLN A 259 -14.79 -4.85 3.22
CA GLN A 259 -14.60 -6.24 2.79
C GLN A 259 -13.50 -6.94 3.59
N ALA A 260 -12.37 -6.27 3.80
CA ALA A 260 -11.26 -6.83 4.56
C ALA A 260 -11.65 -7.08 6.03
N ALA A 261 -12.58 -6.29 6.58
CA ALA A 261 -13.09 -6.43 7.94
C ALA A 261 -13.80 -7.77 8.20
N GLU A 262 -14.26 -8.46 7.16
CA GLU A 262 -14.87 -9.79 7.28
C GLU A 262 -13.87 -10.88 7.73
N ARG A 263 -12.55 -10.62 7.56
CA ARG A 263 -11.50 -11.64 7.75
C ARG A 263 -10.25 -11.17 8.48
N ASP A 264 -10.13 -9.88 8.75
CA ASP A 264 -8.94 -9.29 9.36
C ASP A 264 -9.32 -8.42 10.57
N PRO A 265 -8.75 -8.68 11.77
CA PRO A 265 -9.12 -7.99 13.01
C PRO A 265 -8.75 -6.51 13.02
N ILE A 266 -7.71 -6.08 12.27
CA ILE A 266 -7.35 -4.66 12.16
C ILE A 266 -8.46 -3.92 11.43
N HIS A 267 -8.89 -4.44 10.28
CA HIS A 267 -9.98 -3.87 9.49
C HIS A 267 -11.33 -3.94 10.23
N ALA A 268 -11.58 -5.00 10.99
CA ALA A 268 -12.78 -5.12 11.81
C ALA A 268 -12.87 -3.99 12.86
N ARG A 269 -11.74 -3.58 13.47
CA ARG A 269 -11.69 -2.43 14.40
C ARG A 269 -11.91 -1.10 13.70
N LEU A 270 -11.44 -0.97 12.46
CA LEU A 270 -11.61 0.24 11.65
C LEU A 270 -13.03 0.40 11.09
N ALA A 271 -13.74 -0.71 10.86
CA ALA A 271 -15.01 -0.71 10.14
C ALA A 271 -16.05 0.29 10.67
N PRO A 272 -16.28 0.46 12.00
CA PRO A 272 -17.21 1.47 12.50
C PRO A 272 -16.81 2.91 12.10
N LEU A 273 -15.52 3.24 12.18
CA LEU A 273 -15.01 4.57 11.83
C LEU A 273 -15.11 4.82 10.32
N VAL A 274 -14.78 3.82 9.52
CA VAL A 274 -14.92 3.86 8.06
C VAL A 274 -16.38 4.07 7.67
N ARG A 275 -17.33 3.35 8.27
CA ARG A 275 -18.77 3.53 8.01
C ARG A 275 -19.26 4.93 8.37
N ASN A 276 -18.88 5.44 9.55
CA ASN A 276 -19.26 6.79 9.96
C ASN A 276 -18.74 7.85 8.98
N HIS A 277 -17.45 7.75 8.61
CA HIS A 277 -16.86 8.65 7.64
C HIS A 277 -17.55 8.57 6.26
N THR A 278 -17.87 7.38 5.80
CA THR A 278 -18.60 7.16 4.53
C THR A 278 -19.98 7.79 4.56
N ASN A 279 -20.73 7.63 5.66
CA ASN A 279 -22.05 8.25 5.83
C ASN A 279 -21.97 9.78 5.75
N ASP A 280 -20.95 10.38 6.37
CA ASP A 280 -20.72 11.84 6.31
C ASP A 280 -20.42 12.30 4.88
N LEU A 281 -19.62 11.55 4.12
CA LEU A 281 -19.32 11.83 2.72
C LEU A 281 -20.59 11.77 1.84
N LEU A 282 -21.39 10.73 1.99
CA LEU A 282 -22.63 10.54 1.23
C LEU A 282 -23.65 11.65 1.56
N ALA A 283 -23.82 11.98 2.85
CA ALA A 283 -24.69 13.07 3.27
C ALA A 283 -24.24 14.44 2.73
N ALA A 284 -22.94 14.69 2.63
CA ALA A 284 -22.40 15.90 2.05
C ALA A 284 -22.67 16.00 0.54
N SER A 285 -22.57 14.88 -0.19
CA SER A 285 -22.85 14.81 -1.62
C SER A 285 -24.31 15.12 -1.95
N LEU A 286 -25.26 14.57 -1.18
CA LEU A 286 -26.69 14.85 -1.33
C LEU A 286 -27.01 16.33 -1.11
N ARG A 287 -26.41 16.98 -0.11
CA ARG A 287 -26.61 18.42 0.15
C ARG A 287 -26.13 19.29 -1.01
N GLN A 288 -25.03 18.93 -1.67
CA GLN A 288 -24.50 19.66 -2.83
C GLN A 288 -25.44 19.55 -4.05
N GLN A 289 -25.99 18.36 -4.32
CA GLN A 289 -26.94 18.15 -5.42
C GLN A 289 -28.22 18.97 -5.23
N HIS A 290 -28.79 19.01 -4.01
CA HIS A 290 -30.00 19.77 -3.71
C HIS A 290 -29.73 21.30 -3.70
N GLY A 291 -28.57 21.76 -3.27
CA GLY A 291 -28.18 23.16 -3.30
C GLY A 291 -28.02 23.74 -4.70
N SER A 292 -27.52 22.93 -5.64
CA SER A 292 -27.35 23.32 -7.05
C SER A 292 -28.69 23.39 -7.81
N SER A 293 -29.72 22.63 -7.40
CA SER A 293 -31.05 22.66 -8.04
C SER A 293 -31.92 23.85 -7.64
N LEU A 294 -31.62 24.54 -6.50
CA LEU A 294 -32.36 25.71 -6.01
C LEU A 294 -31.77 27.03 -6.49
N GLY A 295 -30.55 27.05 -7.04
CA GLY A 295 -29.89 28.27 -7.54
C GLY A 295 -30.11 28.57 -9.02
N GLY A 296 -30.88 27.76 -9.74
CA GLY A 296 -31.13 27.85 -11.19
C GLY A 296 -32.54 28.33 -11.56
N ARG A 297 -33.18 29.16 -10.76
CA ARG A 297 -34.44 29.80 -11.11
C ARG A 297 -34.33 31.32 -11.10
#